data_8630a7c4d6c50d0950f27fdd8b451738
#
_entry.id   8630a7c4d6c50d0950f27fdd8b451738
#
_cell.length_a   1.000
_cell.length_b   1.000
_cell.length_c   1.000
_cell.angle_alpha   90.00
_cell.angle_beta   90.00
_cell.angle_gamma   90.00
#
_symmetry.space_group_name_H-M   'P 1'
#
loop_
_entity.id
_entity.type
_entity.pdbx_description
1 polymer ?
#
loop_
_entity_poly.entity_id
_entity_poly.type
_entity_poly.pdbx_seq_one_letter_code
_entity_poly.pdbx_strand_id
1 'polypeptide(L)'
;MISPFYPLKEALDLYWEIFKEKIEARIKNEERDEHIDQSNQHYIEKHGDLNVDLVRENLRELSYGETPFTSLYSGKLSHDDLIMFANKLIKKYPVLLRKISDKYNYIFIDEYQDTSAYILDIFYDAVVNKENIQLYLLGDRMQQIYRNY
;
A
#
# COMPACT_ATOMS: atom_id res chain seq x y z
N MET A 1 5.97 3.47 19.50
CA MET A 1 7.03 3.88 18.55
C MET A 1 7.32 2.65 17.70
N ILE A 2 6.80 2.64 16.47
CA ILE A 2 7.05 1.53 15.54
C ILE A 2 8.47 1.74 15.01
N SER A 3 9.35 0.78 15.29
CA SER A 3 10.72 0.80 14.76
C SER A 3 10.67 0.89 13.24
N PRO A 4 11.47 1.75 12.59
CA PRO A 4 11.52 1.82 11.13
C PRO A 4 11.91 0.43 10.62
N PHE A 5 11.02 -0.14 9.81
CA PHE A 5 11.29 -1.39 9.12
C PHE A 5 12.23 -1.05 7.95
N TYR A 6 13.45 -1.56 7.97
CA TYR A 6 14.35 -1.46 6.84
C TYR A 6 13.95 -2.54 5.82
N PRO A 7 13.27 -2.16 4.73
CA PRO A 7 12.83 -3.16 3.76
C PRO A 7 14.03 -3.72 3.01
N LEU A 8 13.93 -4.99 2.65
CA LEU A 8 14.83 -5.59 1.68
C LEU A 8 14.80 -4.75 0.39
N LYS A 9 15.89 -4.73 -0.33
CA LYS A 9 16.01 -3.98 -1.60
C LYS A 9 14.84 -4.26 -2.54
N GLU A 10 14.40 -5.51 -2.59
CA GLU A 10 13.27 -5.96 -3.42
C GLU A 10 11.94 -5.28 -3.04
N ALA A 11 11.75 -4.94 -1.77
CA ALA A 11 10.54 -4.23 -1.33
C ALA A 11 10.59 -2.75 -1.77
N LEU A 12 11.75 -2.11 -1.75
CA LEU A 12 11.93 -0.75 -2.27
C LEU A 12 11.76 -0.70 -3.80
N ASP A 13 12.29 -1.70 -4.51
CA ASP A 13 12.12 -1.81 -5.96
C ASP A 13 10.64 -2.01 -6.32
N LEU A 14 9.92 -2.86 -5.58
CA LEU A 14 8.48 -3.05 -5.76
C LEU A 14 7.69 -1.78 -5.43
N TYR A 15 8.06 -1.09 -4.35
CA TYR A 15 7.44 0.19 -4.01
C TYR A 15 7.57 1.18 -5.16
N TRP A 16 8.78 1.30 -5.72
CA TRP A 16 9.04 2.18 -6.85
C TRP A 16 8.24 1.79 -8.09
N GLU A 17 8.17 0.50 -8.39
CA GLU A 17 7.36 -0.03 -9.51
C GLU A 17 5.87 0.38 -9.39
N ILE A 18 5.32 0.34 -8.16
CA ILE A 18 3.90 0.63 -7.91
C ILE A 18 3.61 2.14 -7.91
N PHE A 19 4.46 2.93 -7.28
CA PHE A 19 4.15 4.33 -6.95
C PHE A 19 4.82 5.36 -7.85
N LYS A 20 5.72 4.96 -8.74
CA LYS A 20 6.46 5.86 -9.62
C LYS A 20 5.54 6.82 -10.39
N GLU A 21 4.53 6.29 -11.08
CA GLU A 21 3.61 7.11 -11.86
C GLU A 21 2.82 8.11 -11.00
N LYS A 22 2.42 7.69 -9.79
CA LYS A 22 1.74 8.55 -8.83
C LYS A 22 2.66 9.66 -8.30
N ILE A 23 3.93 9.35 -8.08
CA ILE A 23 4.97 10.31 -7.69
C ILE A 23 5.22 11.32 -8.83
N GLU A 24 5.44 10.83 -10.05
CA GLU A 24 5.65 11.68 -11.23
C GLU A 24 4.45 12.62 -11.50
N ALA A 25 3.23 12.08 -11.39
CA ALA A 25 2.03 12.89 -11.58
C ALA A 25 1.89 13.98 -10.51
N ARG A 26 2.23 13.68 -9.25
CA ARG A 26 2.22 14.67 -8.18
C ARG A 26 3.26 15.76 -8.41
N ILE A 27 4.50 15.42 -8.74
CA ILE A 27 5.57 16.38 -9.02
C ILE A 27 5.15 17.31 -10.17
N LYS A 28 4.61 16.76 -11.27
CA LYS A 28 4.12 17.56 -12.41
C LYS A 28 2.95 18.48 -12.07
N ASN A 29 2.05 18.05 -11.21
CA ASN A 29 0.91 18.88 -10.81
C ASN A 29 1.35 20.06 -9.96
N GLU A 30 2.37 19.90 -9.13
CA GLU A 30 2.91 20.95 -8.28
C GLU A 30 3.72 22.00 -9.06
N GLU A 31 4.39 21.59 -10.14
CA GLU A 31 5.02 22.54 -11.07
C GLU A 31 3.99 23.47 -11.75
N ARG A 32 2.70 23.09 -11.75
CA ARG A 32 1.60 23.87 -12.37
C ARG A 32 0.82 24.72 -11.38
N ASP A 33 0.75 24.30 -10.11
CA ASP A 33 0.02 25.00 -9.07
C ASP A 33 1.00 25.84 -8.25
N GLU A 34 0.74 27.15 -8.13
CA GLU A 34 1.52 28.08 -7.28
C GLU A 34 1.44 27.73 -5.78
N HIS A 35 0.70 26.68 -5.40
CA HIS A 35 0.58 26.18 -4.04
C HIS A 35 1.36 24.88 -3.87
N ILE A 36 2.61 25.02 -3.41
CA ILE A 36 3.43 23.87 -2.99
C ILE A 36 2.82 23.29 -1.72
N ASP A 37 2.43 22.00 -1.78
CA ASP A 37 1.97 21.25 -0.59
C ASP A 37 3.05 21.26 0.50
N GLN A 38 2.64 21.41 1.77
CA GLN A 38 3.57 21.46 2.91
C GLN A 38 4.50 20.24 2.99
N SER A 39 4.04 19.07 2.55
CA SER A 39 4.87 17.86 2.51
C SER A 39 6.02 18.00 1.52
N ASN A 40 5.83 18.74 0.45
CA ASN A 40 6.82 18.98 -0.59
C ASN A 40 7.80 20.09 -0.20
N GLN A 41 7.31 21.16 0.44
CA GLN A 41 8.19 22.13 1.04
C GLN A 41 9.18 21.48 2.00
N HIS A 42 8.70 20.62 2.90
CA HIS A 42 9.56 19.91 3.82
C HIS A 42 10.56 18.98 3.13
N TYR A 43 10.15 18.33 2.00
CA TYR A 43 11.08 17.51 1.22
C TYR A 43 12.16 18.36 0.56
N ILE A 44 11.78 19.50 -0.05
CA ILE A 44 12.70 20.44 -0.71
C ILE A 44 13.67 21.05 0.31
N GLU A 45 13.17 21.47 1.48
CA GLU A 45 14.03 21.98 2.58
C GLU A 45 15.10 20.97 3.01
N LYS A 46 14.74 19.69 3.03
CA LYS A 46 15.64 18.62 3.45
C LYS A 46 16.61 18.18 2.37
N HIS A 47 16.20 18.17 1.10
CA HIS A 47 16.95 17.57 0.00
C HIS A 47 17.39 18.56 -1.07
N GLY A 48 16.97 19.82 -0.98
CA GLY A 48 17.36 20.92 -1.89
C GLY A 48 16.52 21.03 -3.14
N ASP A 49 15.86 19.97 -3.60
CA ASP A 49 15.02 19.94 -4.79
C ASP A 49 14.00 18.81 -4.72
N LEU A 50 13.00 18.82 -5.61
CA LEU A 50 12.00 17.75 -5.74
C LEU A 50 11.92 17.31 -7.19
N ASN A 51 12.58 16.23 -7.51
CA ASN A 51 12.47 15.54 -8.79
C ASN A 51 12.45 14.02 -8.62
N VAL A 52 12.04 13.32 -9.65
CA VAL A 52 11.80 11.87 -9.63
C VAL A 52 13.06 11.08 -9.29
N ASP A 53 14.21 11.47 -9.85
CA ASP A 53 15.48 10.79 -9.64
C ASP A 53 15.97 10.98 -8.20
N LEU A 54 15.86 12.20 -7.68
CA LEU A 54 16.23 12.53 -6.31
C LEU A 54 15.35 11.77 -5.30
N VAL A 55 14.04 11.67 -5.58
CA VAL A 55 13.12 10.88 -4.74
C VAL A 55 13.55 9.41 -4.71
N ARG A 56 13.88 8.84 -5.86
CA ARG A 56 14.35 7.45 -5.94
C ARG A 56 15.66 7.23 -5.20
N GLU A 57 16.63 8.14 -5.37
CA GLU A 57 17.93 8.07 -4.72
C GLU A 57 17.84 8.19 -3.20
N ASN A 58 16.89 8.96 -2.67
CA ASN A 58 16.70 9.17 -1.24
C ASN A 58 15.76 8.16 -0.58
N LEU A 59 15.08 7.31 -1.34
CA LEU A 59 14.20 6.28 -0.79
C LEU A 59 15.05 5.18 -0.11
N ARG A 60 15.00 5.12 1.23
CA ARG A 60 15.77 4.19 2.05
C ARG A 60 14.93 3.26 2.89
N GLU A 61 13.71 3.66 3.22
CA GLU A 61 12.83 2.95 4.13
C GLU A 61 11.38 3.12 3.72
N LEU A 62 10.54 2.18 4.14
CA LEU A 62 9.08 2.29 4.04
C LEU A 62 8.53 2.38 5.45
N SER A 63 7.57 3.26 5.63
CA SER A 63 6.90 3.46 6.92
C SER A 63 5.40 3.64 6.71
N TYR A 64 4.63 3.36 7.75
CA TYR A 64 3.20 3.63 7.80
C TYR A 64 2.94 4.95 8.52
N GLY A 65 2.03 5.74 8.01
CA GLY A 65 1.61 6.98 8.64
C GLY A 65 0.11 7.21 8.54
N GLU A 66 -0.49 7.56 9.67
CA GLU A 66 -1.93 7.84 9.78
C GLU A 66 -2.29 9.29 9.41
N THR A 67 -1.29 10.13 9.14
CA THR A 67 -1.53 11.54 8.83
C THR A 67 -1.86 11.72 7.35
N PRO A 68 -2.78 12.64 6.99
CA PRO A 68 -3.08 12.96 5.60
C PRO A 68 -1.88 13.50 4.81
N PHE A 69 -0.81 13.89 5.49
CA PHE A 69 0.46 14.35 4.91
C PHE A 69 1.46 13.20 4.70
N THR A 70 0.97 12.01 4.35
CA THR A 70 1.84 10.91 3.98
C THR A 70 2.54 11.22 2.67
N SER A 71 3.84 11.44 2.74
CA SER A 71 4.64 11.71 1.57
C SER A 71 5.16 10.42 0.97
N LEU A 72 4.66 10.07 -0.20
CA LEU A 72 5.21 8.98 -1.01
C LEU A 72 6.69 9.20 -1.35
N TYR A 73 7.16 10.46 -1.35
CA TYR A 73 8.56 10.79 -1.60
C TYR A 73 9.52 10.24 -0.53
N SER A 74 9.03 10.12 0.70
CA SER A 74 9.80 9.58 1.83
C SER A 74 9.53 8.10 2.11
N GLY A 75 8.80 7.39 1.24
CA GLY A 75 8.40 6.01 1.48
C GLY A 75 7.33 5.85 2.56
N LYS A 76 6.57 6.91 2.85
CA LYS A 76 5.52 6.89 3.87
C LYS A 76 4.17 6.56 3.23
N LEU A 77 3.64 5.39 3.55
CA LEU A 77 2.41 4.84 2.99
C LEU A 77 1.19 5.27 3.80
N SER A 78 0.13 5.69 3.13
CA SER A 78 -1.21 5.78 3.72
C SER A 78 -1.79 4.38 3.97
N HIS A 79 -2.95 4.30 4.63
CA HIS A 79 -3.63 3.04 4.88
C HIS A 79 -3.92 2.27 3.58
N ASP A 80 -4.51 2.94 2.60
CA ASP A 80 -4.86 2.33 1.31
C ASP A 80 -3.63 1.95 0.48
N ASP A 81 -2.60 2.82 0.48
CA ASP A 81 -1.34 2.54 -0.19
C ASP A 81 -0.63 1.32 0.43
N LEU A 82 -0.69 1.16 1.76
CA LEU A 82 -0.13 0.02 2.46
C LEU A 82 -0.85 -1.29 2.09
N ILE A 83 -2.18 -1.28 2.06
CA ILE A 83 -2.98 -2.46 1.68
C ILE A 83 -2.70 -2.85 0.23
N MET A 84 -2.67 -1.88 -0.68
CA MET A 84 -2.33 -2.11 -2.08
C MET A 84 -0.91 -2.66 -2.24
N PHE A 85 0.05 -2.08 -1.54
CA PHE A 85 1.44 -2.55 -1.54
C PHE A 85 1.55 -3.99 -1.01
N ALA A 86 0.87 -4.31 0.10
CA ALA A 86 0.84 -5.65 0.68
C ALA A 86 0.26 -6.69 -0.30
N ASN A 87 -0.84 -6.35 -0.99
CA ASN A 87 -1.43 -7.21 -2.01
C ASN A 87 -0.42 -7.50 -3.14
N LYS A 88 0.24 -6.48 -3.68
CA LYS A 88 1.24 -6.64 -4.73
C LYS A 88 2.46 -7.45 -4.26
N LEU A 89 2.90 -7.21 -3.02
CA LEU A 89 4.02 -7.94 -2.41
C LEU A 89 3.71 -9.44 -2.27
N ILE A 90 2.50 -9.77 -1.78
CA ILE A 90 2.06 -11.15 -1.59
C ILE A 90 1.94 -11.86 -2.94
N LYS A 91 1.41 -11.20 -3.96
CA LYS A 91 1.32 -11.75 -5.34
C LYS A 91 2.70 -11.97 -5.97
N LYS A 92 3.64 -11.08 -5.72
CA LYS A 92 5.02 -11.20 -6.24
C LYS A 92 5.80 -12.31 -5.53
N TYR A 93 5.50 -12.58 -4.25
CA TYR A 93 6.20 -13.58 -3.43
C TYR A 93 5.24 -14.64 -2.89
N PRO A 94 4.94 -15.71 -3.66
CA PRO A 94 3.97 -16.74 -3.27
C PRO A 94 4.28 -17.45 -1.94
N VAL A 95 5.53 -17.37 -1.47
CA VAL A 95 5.92 -17.87 -0.14
C VAL A 95 5.16 -17.17 1.00
N LEU A 96 4.82 -15.89 0.83
CA LEU A 96 4.04 -15.14 1.83
C LEU A 96 2.61 -15.64 1.90
N LEU A 97 1.99 -15.89 0.75
CA LEU A 97 0.66 -16.49 0.67
C LEU A 97 0.65 -17.88 1.29
N ARG A 98 1.67 -18.69 1.02
CA ARG A 98 1.82 -20.02 1.60
C ARG A 98 1.92 -19.98 3.12
N LYS A 99 2.64 -19.01 3.70
CA LYS A 99 2.72 -18.83 5.15
C LYS A 99 1.36 -18.51 5.79
N ILE A 100 0.53 -17.70 5.13
CA ILE A 100 -0.85 -17.43 5.57
C ILE A 100 -1.65 -18.73 5.53
N SER A 101 -1.57 -19.44 4.43
CA SER A 101 -2.29 -20.69 4.20
C SER A 101 -1.86 -21.80 5.17
N ASP A 102 -0.60 -21.85 5.57
CA ASP A 102 -0.10 -22.86 6.51
C ASP A 102 -0.50 -22.58 7.97
N LYS A 103 -0.82 -21.31 8.26
CA LYS A 103 -1.15 -20.88 9.62
C LYS A 103 -2.63 -21.02 9.96
N TYR A 104 -3.51 -20.85 8.99
CA TYR A 104 -4.94 -20.77 9.21
C TYR A 104 -5.71 -21.78 8.37
N ASN A 105 -6.65 -22.51 8.99
CA ASN A 105 -7.59 -23.40 8.30
C ASN A 105 -8.91 -22.70 8.01
N TYR A 106 -9.25 -21.68 8.79
CA TYR A 106 -10.48 -20.89 8.67
C TYR A 106 -10.13 -19.42 8.70
N ILE A 107 -10.71 -18.67 7.78
CA ILE A 107 -10.62 -17.20 7.71
C ILE A 107 -12.04 -16.66 7.72
N PHE A 108 -12.33 -15.77 8.66
CA PHE A 108 -13.62 -15.07 8.76
C PHE A 108 -13.37 -13.59 8.50
N ILE A 109 -14.08 -13.03 7.53
CA ILE A 109 -14.08 -11.59 7.27
C ILE A 109 -15.47 -11.08 7.61
N ASP A 110 -15.55 -10.32 8.69
CA ASP A 110 -16.77 -9.64 9.10
C ASP A 110 -16.89 -8.29 8.37
N GLU A 111 -18.11 -7.81 8.18
CA GLU A 111 -18.40 -6.59 7.43
C GLU A 111 -17.69 -6.56 6.07
N TYR A 112 -17.74 -7.70 5.33
CA TYR A 112 -16.98 -7.84 4.09
C TYR A 112 -17.29 -6.74 3.06
N GLN A 113 -18.48 -6.15 3.10
CA GLN A 113 -18.89 -5.04 2.23
C GLN A 113 -18.05 -3.77 2.46
N ASP A 114 -17.44 -3.63 3.65
CA ASP A 114 -16.55 -2.52 4.03
C ASP A 114 -15.06 -2.85 3.87
N THR A 115 -14.77 -4.10 3.57
CA THR A 115 -13.40 -4.57 3.41
C THR A 115 -12.83 -4.17 2.05
N SER A 116 -11.57 -3.71 2.03
CA SER A 116 -10.87 -3.38 0.79
C SER A 116 -10.81 -4.58 -0.16
N ALA A 117 -11.06 -4.34 -1.46
CA ALA A 117 -10.94 -5.35 -2.49
C ALA A 117 -9.55 -6.03 -2.53
N TYR A 118 -8.48 -5.30 -2.21
CA TYR A 118 -7.13 -5.86 -2.13
C TYR A 118 -6.97 -6.87 -1.00
N ILE A 119 -7.65 -6.67 0.14
CA ILE A 119 -7.65 -7.61 1.26
C ILE A 119 -8.42 -8.88 0.89
N LEU A 120 -9.63 -8.71 0.31
CA LEU A 120 -10.44 -9.85 -0.15
C LEU A 120 -9.67 -10.69 -1.17
N ASP A 121 -8.97 -10.06 -2.09
CA ASP A 121 -8.17 -10.69 -3.14
C ASP A 121 -7.02 -11.56 -2.55
N ILE A 122 -6.31 -11.05 -1.52
CA ILE A 122 -5.26 -11.81 -0.82
C ILE A 122 -5.84 -13.11 -0.21
N PHE A 123 -6.96 -13.00 0.51
CA PHE A 123 -7.55 -14.16 1.18
C PHE A 123 -8.22 -15.11 0.20
N TYR A 124 -8.81 -14.60 -0.88
CA TYR A 124 -9.33 -15.43 -1.95
C TYR A 124 -8.23 -16.24 -2.62
N ASP A 125 -7.10 -15.62 -2.97
CA ASP A 125 -5.93 -16.31 -3.52
C ASP A 125 -5.38 -17.38 -2.56
N ALA A 126 -5.41 -17.12 -1.24
CA ALA A 126 -5.00 -18.10 -0.24
C ALA A 126 -5.88 -19.35 -0.24
N VAL A 127 -7.19 -19.19 -0.41
CA VAL A 127 -8.15 -20.30 -0.48
C VAL A 127 -8.01 -21.09 -1.78
N VAL A 128 -7.92 -20.40 -2.92
CA VAL A 128 -7.82 -21.06 -4.23
C VAL A 128 -6.55 -21.89 -4.37
N ASN A 129 -5.46 -21.46 -3.72
CA ASN A 129 -4.18 -22.16 -3.81
C ASN A 129 -4.00 -23.30 -2.78
N LYS A 130 -4.97 -23.52 -1.89
CA LYS A 130 -4.88 -24.56 -0.85
C LYS A 130 -6.25 -25.15 -0.51
N GLU A 131 -6.41 -26.45 -0.72
CA GLU A 131 -7.68 -27.18 -0.55
C GLU A 131 -8.21 -27.20 0.90
N ASN A 132 -7.40 -26.86 1.91
CA ASN A 132 -7.74 -26.99 3.33
C ASN A 132 -8.12 -25.68 4.02
N ILE A 133 -8.22 -24.56 3.30
CA ILE A 133 -8.65 -23.29 3.89
C ILE A 133 -10.09 -23.00 3.48
N GLN A 134 -10.87 -22.56 4.47
CA GLN A 134 -12.24 -22.09 4.25
C GLN A 134 -12.33 -20.60 4.55
N LEU A 135 -12.86 -19.86 3.60
CA LEU A 135 -13.11 -18.41 3.73
C LEU A 135 -14.61 -18.18 3.95
N TYR A 136 -14.93 -17.47 5.01
CA TYR A 136 -16.29 -17.05 5.36
C TYR A 136 -16.38 -15.54 5.29
N LEU A 137 -17.31 -15.05 4.45
CA LEU A 137 -17.62 -13.62 4.33
C LEU A 137 -18.93 -13.35 5.04
N LEU A 138 -18.88 -12.57 6.11
CA LEU A 138 -20.02 -12.18 6.92
C LEU A 138 -20.29 -10.70 6.68
N GLY A 139 -21.56 -10.35 6.48
CA GLY A 139 -21.94 -8.96 6.28
C GLY A 139 -23.26 -8.80 5.52
N ASP A 140 -23.70 -7.56 5.37
CA ASP A 140 -24.95 -7.21 4.72
C ASP A 140 -24.73 -6.77 3.27
N ARG A 141 -25.17 -7.63 2.34
CA ARG A 141 -25.09 -7.38 0.90
C ARG A 141 -25.85 -6.13 0.45
N MET A 142 -26.89 -5.73 1.17
CA MET A 142 -27.72 -4.57 0.83
C MET A 142 -26.99 -3.25 1.13
N GLN A 143 -26.01 -3.25 2.03
CA GLN A 143 -25.21 -2.05 2.35
C GLN A 143 -24.16 -1.73 1.27
N GLN A 144 -23.81 -2.67 0.41
CA GLN A 144 -22.92 -2.43 -0.75
C GLN A 144 -23.51 -1.46 -1.78
N ILE A 145 -24.82 -1.28 -1.82
CA ILE A 145 -25.51 -0.44 -2.82
C ILE A 145 -25.17 1.05 -2.64
N TYR A 146 -24.66 1.43 -1.47
CA TYR A 146 -24.33 2.83 -1.16
C TYR A 146 -22.88 3.24 -1.46
N ARG A 147 -22.04 2.32 -1.96
CA ARG A 147 -20.60 2.57 -2.23
C ARG A 147 -20.20 2.53 -3.71
N ASN A 148 -21.14 2.50 -4.63
CA ASN A 148 -20.84 2.66 -6.06
C ASN A 148 -20.62 4.16 -6.38
N TYR A 149 -19.42 4.65 -6.07
CA TYR A 149 -18.89 5.88 -6.60
C TYR A 149 -17.48 5.64 -7.13
#